data_3429535e29c291fda8420f0b8c9837b6
#
_entry.id   3429535e29c291fda8420f0b8c9837b6
#
_cell.length_a   1.000
_cell.length_b   1.000
_cell.length_c   1.000
_cell.angle_alpha   90.00
_cell.angle_beta   90.00
_cell.angle_gamma   90.00
#
_symmetry.space_group_name_H-M   'P 1'
#
loop_
_entity.id
_entity.type
_entity.pdbx_description
1 polymer ?
#
loop_
_entity_poly.entity_id
_entity_poly.type
_entity_poly.pdbx_seq_one_letter_code
_entity_poly.pdbx_strand_id
1 'polypeptide(L)'
;MKPQYEHVTFAPGCSIRVYHRQLARIPFEWHRHPEYELTLTLNSRGRRFIGDHVARYADEDLVLVPPNLPHTWSSNARIDPDAPEVALVVWFDGDWVRRLADCCAEYVPLRSLLRRAAPGLRFDTETARAMRARLPRLLDPSPRVRLAAALDTLADLAEAGGEPLATAQAYERHDGRAASDADAPEAERLDRVLDAIDRHFHEPLRIGALAAVAHLSERTLQRMFVRHLGESVGRYVQRLRIAHACRHLVATDWPIATVAARCGIPNPANFNRQFLAARGMTPGAYRQCFAQRGRAPDTDADAPPLDTRPLSLERRKRAPRK
;
A
#
# COMPACT_ATOMS: atom_id res chain seq x y z
N MET A 1 -6.05 6.09 -17.89
CA MET A 1 -5.03 5.15 -17.41
C MET A 1 -5.62 4.47 -16.19
N LYS A 2 -5.53 3.12 -16.06
CA LYS A 2 -6.11 2.41 -14.92
C LYS A 2 -5.12 2.41 -13.76
N PRO A 3 -5.56 2.68 -12.51
CA PRO A 3 -4.68 2.64 -11.35
C PRO A 3 -4.26 1.19 -11.05
N GLN A 4 -3.01 1.01 -10.66
CA GLN A 4 -2.52 -0.26 -10.13
C GLN A 4 -2.98 -0.41 -8.69
N TYR A 5 -3.31 -1.64 -8.28
CA TYR A 5 -3.57 -1.90 -6.86
C TYR A 5 -2.24 -2.11 -6.14
N GLU A 6 -1.98 -1.27 -5.13
CA GLU A 6 -0.83 -1.41 -4.26
C GLU A 6 -1.24 -2.15 -2.99
N HIS A 7 -0.46 -3.14 -2.62
CA HIS A 7 -0.65 -3.87 -1.36
C HIS A 7 0.25 -3.29 -0.27
N VAL A 8 -0.34 -2.52 0.61
CA VAL A 8 0.37 -1.96 1.77
C VAL A 8 0.52 -3.02 2.85
N THR A 9 1.75 -3.31 3.25
CA THR A 9 2.04 -4.34 4.25
C THR A 9 2.48 -3.69 5.55
N PHE A 10 1.72 -3.88 6.63
CA PHE A 10 2.08 -3.43 7.97
C PHE A 10 3.04 -4.43 8.64
N ALA A 11 4.02 -3.92 9.38
CA ALA A 11 4.85 -4.79 10.23
C ALA A 11 3.98 -5.43 11.33
N PRO A 12 4.29 -6.67 11.77
CA PRO A 12 3.54 -7.33 12.82
C PRO A 12 3.45 -6.46 14.08
N GLY A 13 2.22 -6.30 14.61
CA GLY A 13 1.97 -5.49 15.81
C GLY A 13 2.04 -3.98 15.61
N CYS A 14 2.15 -3.50 14.36
CA CYS A 14 2.13 -2.07 14.04
C CYS A 14 0.77 -1.65 13.49
N SER A 15 0.22 -0.56 14.02
CA SER A 15 -1.05 0.04 13.56
C SER A 15 -0.87 1.02 12.41
N ILE A 16 0.36 1.43 12.15
CA ILE A 16 0.76 2.33 11.07
C ILE A 16 1.95 1.76 10.33
N ARG A 17 2.10 2.18 9.07
CA ARG A 17 3.34 2.01 8.31
C ARG A 17 3.87 3.39 7.94
N VAL A 18 5.15 3.62 8.18
CA VAL A 18 5.87 4.81 7.72
C VAL A 18 6.86 4.37 6.64
N TYR A 19 6.87 5.06 5.52
CA TYR A 19 7.76 4.81 4.42
C TYR A 19 8.48 6.10 4.01
N HIS A 20 9.79 6.10 4.10
CA HIS A 20 10.65 7.23 3.78
C HIS A 20 11.44 6.92 2.52
N ARG A 21 11.01 7.47 1.39
CA ARG A 21 11.68 7.30 0.10
C ARG A 21 12.59 8.51 -0.15
N GLN A 22 13.85 8.24 -0.41
CA GLN A 22 14.82 9.21 -0.94
C GLN A 22 15.09 8.83 -2.39
N LEU A 23 14.74 9.72 -3.31
CA LEU A 23 14.69 9.42 -4.73
C LEU A 23 15.48 10.42 -5.54
N ALA A 24 16.06 9.97 -6.66
CA ALA A 24 16.58 10.87 -7.66
C ALA A 24 15.45 11.70 -8.32
N ARG A 25 14.25 11.12 -8.43
CA ARG A 25 13.03 11.70 -8.96
C ARG A 25 11.83 10.91 -8.44
N ILE A 26 10.74 11.58 -8.06
CA ILE A 26 9.46 10.92 -7.75
C ILE A 26 8.82 10.47 -9.07
N PRO A 27 8.71 9.14 -9.34
CA PRO A 27 8.17 8.62 -10.59
C PRO A 27 6.65 8.73 -10.63
N PHE A 28 6.07 8.73 -11.84
CA PHE A 28 4.63 8.60 -12.01
C PHE A 28 4.21 7.13 -11.81
N GLU A 29 3.59 6.83 -10.67
CA GLU A 29 3.09 5.49 -10.30
C GLU A 29 1.59 5.61 -9.95
N TRP A 30 0.69 5.54 -10.94
CA TRP A 30 -0.74 5.67 -10.74
C TRP A 30 -1.30 4.43 -10.05
N HIS A 31 -1.69 4.55 -8.77
CA HIS A 31 -2.08 3.43 -7.92
C HIS A 31 -3.22 3.79 -6.97
N ARG A 32 -3.71 2.78 -6.24
CA ARG A 32 -4.69 2.90 -5.16
C ARG A 32 -4.52 1.73 -4.18
N HIS A 33 -4.95 1.91 -2.95
CA HIS A 33 -4.92 0.93 -1.86
C HIS A 33 -6.06 1.21 -0.86
N PRO A 34 -6.45 0.26 0.03
CA PRO A 34 -7.57 0.41 0.96
C PRO A 34 -7.25 1.20 2.24
N GLU A 35 -6.00 1.59 2.44
CA GLU A 35 -5.58 2.39 3.59
C GLU A 35 -5.76 3.88 3.31
N TYR A 36 -5.84 4.68 4.39
CA TYR A 36 -5.54 6.11 4.30
C TYR A 36 -4.04 6.30 4.10
N GLU A 37 -3.68 7.25 3.28
CA GLU A 37 -2.31 7.65 3.02
C GLU A 37 -2.10 9.13 3.34
N LEU A 38 -1.19 9.43 4.25
CA LEU A 38 -0.70 10.79 4.48
C LEU A 38 0.68 10.91 3.83
N THR A 39 0.78 11.69 2.77
CA THR A 39 2.02 11.88 2.01
C THR A 39 2.51 13.31 2.14
N LEU A 40 3.78 13.45 2.54
CA LEU A 40 4.55 14.70 2.52
C LEU A 40 5.69 14.56 1.50
N THR A 41 5.71 15.44 0.49
CA THR A 41 6.83 15.52 -0.44
C THR A 41 7.75 16.69 -0.09
N LEU A 42 9.07 16.43 -0.11
CA LEU A 42 10.11 17.42 0.18
C LEU A 42 11.13 17.49 -0.95
N ASN A 43 11.73 18.68 -1.12
CA ASN A 43 12.76 18.95 -2.11
C ASN A 43 12.33 18.63 -3.54
N SER A 44 11.05 18.72 -3.83
CA SER A 44 10.50 18.36 -5.13
C SER A 44 9.38 19.31 -5.57
N ARG A 45 9.22 19.42 -6.87
CA ARG A 45 8.09 20.09 -7.51
C ARG A 45 7.68 19.33 -8.77
N GLY A 46 6.38 19.33 -9.05
CA GLY A 46 5.87 18.56 -10.17
C GLY A 46 4.38 18.62 -10.31
N ARG A 47 3.76 17.50 -10.67
CA ARG A 47 2.30 17.36 -10.74
C ARG A 47 1.84 16.28 -9.77
N ARG A 48 0.71 16.57 -9.12
CA ARG A 48 -0.03 15.65 -8.27
C ARG A 48 -1.34 15.29 -8.95
N PHE A 49 -1.70 14.02 -8.88
CA PHE A 49 -2.93 13.45 -9.43
C PHE A 49 -3.66 12.74 -8.28
N ILE A 50 -4.86 13.19 -7.93
CA ILE A 50 -5.69 12.63 -6.85
C ILE A 50 -7.11 12.49 -7.41
N GLY A 51 -7.57 11.26 -7.67
CA GLY A 51 -8.84 11.05 -8.36
C GLY A 51 -8.88 11.74 -9.72
N ASP A 52 -9.82 12.66 -9.87
CA ASP A 52 -9.97 13.52 -11.06
C ASP A 52 -9.24 14.86 -10.96
N HIS A 53 -8.63 15.15 -9.82
CA HIS A 53 -7.86 16.37 -9.59
C HIS A 53 -6.44 16.25 -10.11
N VAL A 54 -6.01 17.21 -10.96
CA VAL A 54 -4.64 17.32 -11.44
C VAL A 54 -4.13 18.74 -11.20
N ALA A 55 -3.09 18.88 -10.38
CA ALA A 55 -2.51 20.19 -10.11
C ALA A 55 -0.98 20.12 -10.02
N ARG A 56 -0.34 21.28 -10.08
CA ARG A 56 1.08 21.41 -9.71
C ARG A 56 1.22 21.39 -8.21
N TYR A 57 2.30 20.79 -7.74
CA TYR A 57 2.73 20.87 -6.35
C TYR A 57 4.14 21.47 -6.26
N ALA A 58 4.46 22.01 -5.12
CA ALA A 58 5.77 22.56 -4.76
C ALA A 58 6.31 21.84 -3.52
N ASP A 59 7.39 22.36 -2.94
CA ASP A 59 7.96 21.83 -1.70
C ASP A 59 6.92 21.81 -0.55
N GLU A 60 7.11 20.86 0.35
CA GLU A 60 6.23 20.69 1.51
C GLU A 60 4.75 20.45 1.13
N ASP A 61 4.50 19.67 0.05
CA ASP A 61 3.14 19.28 -0.33
C ASP A 61 2.66 18.15 0.59
N LEU A 62 1.67 18.48 1.45
CA LEU A 62 1.08 17.55 2.41
C LEU A 62 -0.35 17.23 2.01
N VAL A 63 -0.63 15.94 1.78
CA VAL A 63 -1.93 15.46 1.33
C VAL A 63 -2.33 14.21 2.10
N LEU A 64 -3.60 14.18 2.55
CA LEU A 64 -4.27 12.99 3.07
C LEU A 64 -5.18 12.42 1.99
N VAL A 65 -4.87 11.21 1.53
CA VAL A 65 -5.61 10.46 0.52
C VAL A 65 -6.48 9.41 1.23
N PRO A 66 -7.79 9.31 0.91
CA PRO A 66 -8.67 8.30 1.49
C PRO A 66 -8.50 6.94 0.80
N PRO A 67 -9.06 5.86 1.41
CA PRO A 67 -9.08 4.53 0.82
C PRO A 67 -9.57 4.51 -0.62
N ASN A 68 -8.90 3.72 -1.45
CA ASN A 68 -9.25 3.42 -2.83
C ASN A 68 -9.30 4.63 -3.81
N LEU A 69 -9.03 5.84 -3.39
CA LEU A 69 -8.93 6.99 -4.30
C LEU A 69 -7.63 6.88 -5.10
N PRO A 70 -7.68 6.74 -6.43
CA PRO A 70 -6.46 6.63 -7.23
C PRO A 70 -5.60 7.89 -7.12
N HIS A 71 -4.29 7.72 -6.96
CA HIS A 71 -3.41 8.85 -6.75
C HIS A 71 -1.97 8.56 -7.21
N THR A 72 -1.21 9.64 -7.40
CA THR A 72 0.24 9.62 -7.62
C THR A 72 0.81 11.04 -7.61
N TRP A 73 2.11 11.12 -7.40
CA TRP A 73 2.92 12.31 -7.67
C TRP A 73 3.89 12.02 -8.80
N SER A 74 4.30 13.05 -9.52
CA SER A 74 5.36 12.97 -10.51
C SER A 74 6.15 14.26 -10.46
N SER A 75 7.39 14.18 -10.01
CA SER A 75 8.26 15.34 -9.99
C SER A 75 8.82 15.65 -11.38
N ASN A 76 9.12 16.92 -11.62
CA ASN A 76 9.81 17.37 -12.82
C ASN A 76 11.10 18.15 -12.51
N ALA A 77 11.28 18.57 -11.25
CA ALA A 77 12.49 19.22 -10.82
C ALA A 77 12.69 19.12 -9.31
N ARG A 78 13.95 19.02 -8.89
CA ARG A 78 14.38 19.23 -7.51
C ARG A 78 14.48 20.72 -7.23
N ILE A 79 14.38 21.08 -5.96
CA ILE A 79 14.58 22.45 -5.48
C ILE A 79 16.06 22.65 -5.16
N ASP A 80 16.60 21.77 -4.33
CA ASP A 80 18.05 21.65 -4.08
C ASP A 80 18.60 20.48 -4.92
N PRO A 81 19.46 20.74 -5.94
CA PRO A 81 19.98 19.69 -6.81
C PRO A 81 20.90 18.71 -6.09
N ASP A 82 21.50 19.10 -4.96
CA ASP A 82 22.47 18.32 -4.20
C ASP A 82 21.81 17.38 -3.17
N ALA A 83 20.51 17.56 -2.92
CA ALA A 83 19.72 16.73 -2.01
C ALA A 83 18.73 15.82 -2.78
N PRO A 84 18.38 14.63 -2.25
CA PRO A 84 17.37 13.78 -2.86
C PRO A 84 15.97 14.40 -2.75
N GLU A 85 15.09 14.06 -3.68
CA GLU A 85 13.65 14.24 -3.48
C GLU A 85 13.15 13.25 -2.43
N VAL A 86 12.26 13.69 -1.54
CA VAL A 86 11.74 12.85 -0.47
C VAL A 86 10.23 12.69 -0.63
N ALA A 87 9.76 11.45 -0.51
CA ALA A 87 8.37 11.14 -0.25
C ALA A 87 8.29 10.43 1.11
N LEU A 88 7.74 11.11 2.11
CA LEU A 88 7.39 10.51 3.40
C LEU A 88 5.92 10.11 3.35
N VAL A 89 5.65 8.84 3.54
CA VAL A 89 4.31 8.28 3.46
C VAL A 89 3.95 7.58 4.77
N VAL A 90 2.78 7.90 5.31
CA VAL A 90 2.23 7.24 6.50
C VAL A 90 0.90 6.61 6.13
N TRP A 91 0.84 5.27 6.14
CA TRP A 91 -0.40 4.52 5.95
C TRP A 91 -1.01 4.10 7.27
N PHE A 92 -2.33 4.12 7.31
CA PHE A 92 -3.10 3.65 8.46
C PHE A 92 -4.50 3.15 8.04
N ASP A 93 -5.03 2.22 8.81
CA ASP A 93 -6.38 1.68 8.63
C ASP A 93 -7.44 2.64 9.18
N GLY A 94 -8.49 2.93 8.41
CA GLY A 94 -9.55 3.85 8.82
C GLY A 94 -10.41 3.31 9.96
N ASP A 95 -10.64 2.00 10.03
CA ASP A 95 -11.40 1.38 11.11
C ASP A 95 -10.62 1.40 12.42
N TRP A 96 -9.30 1.27 12.34
CA TRP A 96 -8.44 1.46 13.51
C TRP A 96 -8.58 2.87 14.08
N VAL A 97 -8.52 3.91 13.25
CA VAL A 97 -8.71 5.31 13.70
C VAL A 97 -10.10 5.55 14.26
N ARG A 98 -11.15 4.96 13.67
CA ARG A 98 -12.51 5.06 14.21
C ARG A 98 -12.61 4.44 15.60
N ARG A 99 -12.07 3.22 15.79
CA ARG A 99 -12.01 2.56 17.11
C ARG A 99 -11.26 3.40 18.14
N LEU A 100 -10.17 4.04 17.76
CA LEU A 100 -9.42 4.95 18.64
C LEU A 100 -10.31 6.13 19.08
N ALA A 101 -11.03 6.74 18.15
CA ALA A 101 -11.99 7.81 18.43
C ALA A 101 -13.22 7.35 19.24
N ASP A 102 -13.51 6.03 19.27
CA ASP A 102 -14.56 5.44 20.11
C ASP A 102 -14.09 5.24 21.56
N CYS A 103 -12.80 5.02 21.77
CA CYS A 103 -12.21 4.71 23.07
C CYS A 103 -11.64 5.94 23.79
N CYS A 104 -11.22 6.99 23.05
CA CYS A 104 -10.49 8.13 23.58
C CYS A 104 -11.15 9.44 23.13
N ALA A 105 -11.63 10.24 24.09
CA ALA A 105 -12.35 11.49 23.82
C ALA A 105 -11.49 12.51 23.05
N GLU A 106 -10.18 12.52 23.31
CA GLU A 106 -9.20 13.39 22.66
C GLU A 106 -9.08 13.14 21.16
N TYR A 107 -9.44 11.93 20.70
CA TYR A 107 -9.37 11.53 19.28
C TYR A 107 -10.72 11.56 18.55
N VAL A 108 -11.81 11.97 19.20
CA VAL A 108 -13.13 12.17 18.55
C VAL A 108 -13.05 13.06 17.30
N PRO A 109 -12.23 14.15 17.26
CA PRO A 109 -12.07 14.99 16.08
C PRO A 109 -11.57 14.23 14.82
N LEU A 110 -10.86 13.11 14.99
CA LEU A 110 -10.40 12.28 13.87
C LEU A 110 -11.54 11.75 12.99
N ARG A 111 -12.72 11.51 13.56
CA ARG A 111 -13.91 11.14 12.78
C ARG A 111 -14.28 12.21 11.76
N SER A 112 -14.15 13.49 12.15
CA SER A 112 -14.40 14.60 11.25
C SER A 112 -13.31 14.70 10.17
N LEU A 113 -12.04 14.50 10.55
CA LEU A 113 -10.94 14.44 9.59
C LEU A 113 -11.17 13.37 8.52
N LEU A 114 -11.50 12.13 8.90
CA LEU A 114 -11.74 11.04 7.95
C LEU A 114 -12.91 11.34 7.01
N ARG A 115 -13.99 11.96 7.51
CA ARG A 115 -15.11 12.40 6.63
C ARG A 115 -14.71 13.48 5.66
N ARG A 116 -13.98 14.52 6.13
CA ARG A 116 -13.48 15.60 5.26
C ARG A 116 -12.50 15.09 4.22
N ALA A 117 -11.73 14.04 4.56
CA ALA A 117 -10.74 13.45 3.68
C ALA A 117 -11.32 12.65 2.51
N ALA A 118 -12.63 12.43 2.44
CA ALA A 118 -13.27 11.68 1.34
C ALA A 118 -12.81 12.11 -0.07
N PRO A 119 -12.71 13.42 -0.42
CA PRO A 119 -12.20 13.86 -1.72
C PRO A 119 -10.67 13.97 -1.79
N GLY A 120 -9.93 13.49 -0.78
CA GLY A 120 -8.54 13.88 -0.56
C GLY A 120 -8.41 15.30 -0.02
N LEU A 121 -7.52 15.53 0.94
CA LEU A 121 -7.30 16.85 1.54
C LEU A 121 -5.85 17.29 1.34
N ARG A 122 -5.66 18.50 0.83
CA ARG A 122 -4.39 19.19 0.87
C ARG A 122 -4.33 20.12 2.09
N PHE A 123 -3.24 20.09 2.81
CA PHE A 123 -2.99 20.99 3.94
C PHE A 123 -2.07 22.13 3.52
N ASP A 124 -2.10 23.20 4.30
CA ASP A 124 -1.24 24.36 4.08
C ASP A 124 0.22 24.07 4.45
N THR A 125 1.08 25.02 4.12
CA THR A 125 2.53 24.89 4.34
C THR A 125 2.89 24.91 5.84
N GLU A 126 2.12 25.57 6.68
CA GLU A 126 2.36 25.61 8.13
C GLU A 126 2.14 24.21 8.73
N THR A 127 1.03 23.57 8.39
CA THR A 127 0.71 22.19 8.78
C THR A 127 1.75 21.20 8.22
N ALA A 128 2.19 21.39 6.97
CA ALA A 128 3.23 20.56 6.36
C ALA A 128 4.59 20.70 7.11
N ARG A 129 4.96 21.90 7.52
CA ARG A 129 6.17 22.14 8.33
C ARG A 129 6.08 21.52 9.72
N ALA A 130 4.92 21.58 10.35
CA ALA A 130 4.69 20.91 11.63
C ALA A 130 4.90 19.39 11.51
N MET A 131 4.40 18.75 10.44
CA MET A 131 4.67 17.34 10.17
C MET A 131 6.16 17.10 9.87
N ARG A 132 6.78 17.93 9.04
CA ARG A 132 8.24 17.84 8.75
C ARG A 132 9.08 17.89 10.03
N ALA A 133 8.74 18.73 11.00
CA ALA A 133 9.44 18.80 12.27
C ALA A 133 9.34 17.50 13.08
N ARG A 134 8.35 16.65 12.82
CA ARG A 134 8.18 15.34 13.48
C ARG A 134 8.91 14.19 12.75
N LEU A 135 9.56 14.45 11.61
CA LEU A 135 10.29 13.41 10.85
C LEU A 135 11.21 12.54 11.72
N PRO A 136 12.05 13.09 12.63
CA PRO A 136 12.93 12.25 13.45
C PRO A 136 12.15 11.25 14.31
N ARG A 137 10.95 11.62 14.79
CA ARG A 137 10.09 10.73 15.60
C ARG A 137 9.30 9.74 14.73
N LEU A 138 8.85 10.16 13.55
CA LEU A 138 8.17 9.29 12.58
C LEU A 138 9.10 8.21 12.00
N LEU A 139 10.40 8.47 11.97
CA LEU A 139 11.43 7.54 11.50
C LEU A 139 12.17 6.83 12.64
N ASP A 140 11.75 7.02 13.89
CA ASP A 140 12.37 6.38 15.05
C ASP A 140 12.24 4.83 14.95
N PRO A 141 13.29 4.06 15.31
CA PRO A 141 13.25 2.60 15.31
C PRO A 141 12.12 2.03 16.18
N SER A 142 11.74 2.70 17.28
CA SER A 142 10.68 2.26 18.18
C SER A 142 9.28 2.43 17.56
N PRO A 143 8.52 1.33 17.37
CA PRO A 143 7.15 1.41 16.86
C PRO A 143 6.25 2.30 17.73
N ARG A 144 6.48 2.33 19.05
CA ARG A 144 5.75 3.18 19.99
C ARG A 144 5.99 4.66 19.75
N VAL A 145 7.25 5.07 19.48
CA VAL A 145 7.60 6.46 19.21
C VAL A 145 7.00 6.91 17.87
N ARG A 146 7.11 6.07 16.83
CA ARG A 146 6.48 6.33 15.52
C ARG A 146 4.97 6.49 15.64
N LEU A 147 4.31 5.58 16.38
CA LEU A 147 2.86 5.63 16.58
C LEU A 147 2.45 6.91 17.29
N ALA A 148 3.15 7.29 18.38
CA ALA A 148 2.85 8.53 19.09
C ALA A 148 2.99 9.76 18.18
N ALA A 149 4.08 9.84 17.39
CA ALA A 149 4.28 10.94 16.45
C ALA A 149 3.21 10.99 15.36
N ALA A 150 2.75 9.82 14.86
CA ALA A 150 1.68 9.76 13.88
C ALA A 150 0.33 10.19 14.48
N LEU A 151 0.03 9.79 15.72
CA LEU A 151 -1.19 10.22 16.42
C LEU A 151 -1.19 11.73 16.69
N ASP A 152 -0.07 12.29 17.16
CA ASP A 152 0.10 13.74 17.31
C ASP A 152 -0.14 14.47 15.96
N THR A 153 0.40 13.89 14.85
CA THR A 153 0.20 14.47 13.52
C THR A 153 -1.26 14.42 13.10
N LEU A 154 -1.93 13.27 13.27
CA LEU A 154 -3.35 13.13 12.92
C LEU A 154 -4.26 14.03 13.75
N ALA A 155 -3.95 14.26 15.03
CA ALA A 155 -4.67 15.18 15.90
C ALA A 155 -4.57 16.61 15.36
N ASP A 156 -3.36 17.08 15.02
CA ASP A 156 -3.19 18.41 14.42
C ASP A 156 -3.94 18.56 13.09
N LEU A 157 -3.90 17.51 12.23
CA LEU A 157 -4.65 17.52 10.96
C LEU A 157 -6.16 17.56 11.17
N ALA A 158 -6.65 17.02 12.29
CA ALA A 158 -8.08 17.09 12.62
C ALA A 158 -8.53 18.53 12.96
N GLU A 159 -7.64 19.32 13.55
CA GLU A 159 -7.85 20.73 13.90
C GLU A 159 -7.54 21.66 12.72
N ALA A 160 -6.59 21.28 11.85
CA ALA A 160 -6.22 22.06 10.68
C ALA A 160 -7.34 22.10 9.64
N GLY A 161 -7.41 23.22 8.94
CA GLY A 161 -8.16 23.32 7.70
C GLY A 161 -7.49 22.51 6.60
N GLY A 162 -8.31 21.92 5.69
CA GLY A 162 -7.80 21.21 4.50
C GLY A 162 -8.62 21.58 3.26
N GLU A 163 -7.93 21.77 2.13
CA GLU A 163 -8.54 22.02 0.84
C GLU A 163 -8.93 20.69 0.18
N PRO A 164 -10.22 20.45 -0.14
CA PRO A 164 -10.63 19.24 -0.86
C PRO A 164 -10.06 19.26 -2.28
N LEU A 165 -9.60 18.09 -2.76
CA LEU A 165 -8.93 17.96 -4.04
C LEU A 165 -9.86 17.43 -5.13
N ALA A 166 -10.31 16.18 -5.01
CA ALA A 166 -11.13 15.52 -5.99
C ALA A 166 -12.62 15.91 -5.86
N THR A 167 -13.40 15.68 -6.90
CA THR A 167 -14.85 15.82 -6.83
C THR A 167 -15.48 14.69 -6.01
N ALA A 168 -16.65 14.94 -5.38
CA ALA A 168 -17.41 13.90 -4.67
C ALA A 168 -17.70 12.69 -5.58
N GLN A 169 -17.96 12.92 -6.87
CA GLN A 169 -18.21 11.86 -7.85
C GLN A 169 -17.00 10.97 -8.12
N ALA A 170 -15.77 11.50 -8.01
CA ALA A 170 -14.55 10.71 -8.15
C ALA A 170 -14.38 9.77 -6.97
N TYR A 171 -14.75 10.20 -5.75
CA TYR A 171 -14.71 9.40 -4.54
C TYR A 171 -15.84 8.35 -4.52
N GLU A 172 -17.10 8.74 -4.80
CA GLU A 172 -18.26 7.83 -4.82
C GLU A 172 -18.08 6.66 -5.79
N ARG A 173 -17.40 6.90 -6.92
CA ARG A 173 -17.04 5.84 -7.88
C ARG A 173 -16.06 4.81 -7.32
N HIS A 174 -15.40 5.09 -6.21
CA HIS A 174 -14.34 4.26 -5.62
C HIS A 174 -14.64 3.77 -4.20
N ASP A 175 -15.61 4.40 -3.48
CA ASP A 175 -15.94 4.07 -2.07
C ASP A 175 -16.95 2.91 -1.92
N GLY A 176 -17.40 2.29 -3.00
CA GLY A 176 -18.22 1.07 -2.95
C GLY A 176 -19.57 1.21 -2.25
N ARG A 177 -20.13 2.42 -2.09
CA ARG A 177 -21.49 2.62 -1.56
C ARG A 177 -22.52 2.72 -2.67
N ALA A 178 -23.28 1.61 -2.80
CA ALA A 178 -24.64 1.47 -3.33
C ALA A 178 -24.87 1.74 -4.83
N ALA A 179 -24.61 0.73 -5.63
CA ALA A 179 -25.51 0.33 -6.72
C ALA A 179 -25.88 -1.14 -6.49
N SER A 180 -26.98 -1.65 -7.05
CA SER A 180 -27.31 -3.06 -6.94
C SER A 180 -26.08 -3.88 -7.37
N ASP A 181 -25.79 -4.98 -6.66
CA ASP A 181 -24.57 -5.78 -6.86
C ASP A 181 -24.33 -6.22 -8.32
N ALA A 182 -25.37 -6.24 -9.15
CA ALA A 182 -25.31 -6.58 -10.57
C ALA A 182 -24.78 -5.43 -11.45
N ASP A 183 -24.94 -4.17 -11.05
CA ASP A 183 -24.58 -2.97 -11.82
C ASP A 183 -23.31 -2.28 -11.32
N ALA A 184 -22.63 -2.85 -10.31
CA ALA A 184 -21.41 -2.30 -9.77
C ALA A 184 -20.30 -2.17 -10.83
N PRO A 185 -19.54 -1.06 -10.88
CA PRO A 185 -18.40 -0.91 -11.76
C PRO A 185 -17.38 -2.06 -11.62
N GLU A 186 -16.71 -2.40 -12.72
CA GLU A 186 -15.74 -3.50 -12.76
C GLU A 186 -14.65 -3.37 -11.66
N ALA A 187 -14.30 -2.13 -11.30
CA ALA A 187 -13.32 -1.83 -10.25
C ALA A 187 -13.83 -2.24 -8.86
N GLU A 188 -15.08 -1.93 -8.51
CA GLU A 188 -15.68 -2.32 -7.22
C GLU A 188 -15.84 -3.83 -7.07
N ARG A 189 -16.15 -4.52 -8.19
CA ARG A 189 -16.18 -5.98 -8.20
C ARG A 189 -14.80 -6.58 -7.95
N LEU A 190 -13.75 -5.96 -8.52
CA LEU A 190 -12.37 -6.37 -8.27
C LEU A 190 -12.00 -6.17 -6.80
N ASP A 191 -12.35 -5.03 -6.21
CA ASP A 191 -12.06 -4.73 -4.80
C ASP A 191 -12.70 -5.74 -3.86
N ARG A 192 -13.98 -6.08 -4.07
CA ARG A 192 -14.64 -7.13 -3.28
C ARG A 192 -13.90 -8.49 -3.35
N VAL A 193 -13.38 -8.83 -4.52
CA VAL A 193 -12.58 -10.06 -4.67
C VAL A 193 -11.24 -9.95 -3.97
N LEU A 194 -10.55 -8.80 -4.08
CA LEU A 194 -9.28 -8.57 -3.39
C LEU A 194 -9.45 -8.61 -1.88
N ASP A 195 -10.49 -7.98 -1.35
CA ASP A 195 -10.85 -8.04 0.07
C ASP A 195 -11.17 -9.47 0.55
N ALA A 196 -11.85 -10.26 -0.28
CA ALA A 196 -12.11 -11.66 0.04
C ALA A 196 -10.81 -12.49 0.04
N ILE A 197 -9.91 -12.23 -0.90
CA ILE A 197 -8.60 -12.87 -0.94
C ILE A 197 -7.79 -12.49 0.31
N ASP A 198 -7.74 -11.21 0.69
CA ASP A 198 -6.93 -10.72 1.82
C ASP A 198 -7.43 -11.28 3.15
N ARG A 199 -8.73 -11.48 3.31
CA ARG A 199 -9.29 -12.12 4.51
C ARG A 199 -9.03 -13.63 4.59
N HIS A 200 -8.98 -14.32 3.44
CA HIS A 200 -8.98 -15.78 3.37
C HIS A 200 -7.76 -16.38 2.64
N PHE A 201 -6.70 -15.59 2.36
CA PHE A 201 -5.53 -16.07 1.60
C PHE A 201 -4.87 -17.31 2.22
N HIS A 202 -4.96 -17.48 3.53
CA HIS A 202 -4.40 -18.60 4.28
C HIS A 202 -5.19 -19.91 4.13
N GLU A 203 -6.40 -19.84 3.57
CA GLU A 203 -7.29 -20.97 3.33
C GLU A 203 -7.21 -21.47 1.87
N PRO A 204 -7.75 -22.67 1.57
CA PRO A 204 -7.92 -23.11 0.20
C PRO A 204 -8.92 -22.23 -0.55
N LEU A 205 -8.42 -21.32 -1.38
CA LEU A 205 -9.27 -20.44 -2.19
C LEU A 205 -9.70 -21.16 -3.49
N ARG A 206 -11.03 -21.20 -3.72
CA ARG A 206 -11.63 -21.66 -4.98
C ARG A 206 -11.99 -20.46 -5.85
N ILE A 207 -11.57 -20.47 -7.11
CA ILE A 207 -11.83 -19.36 -8.05
C ILE A 207 -13.33 -19.11 -8.20
N GLY A 208 -14.15 -20.17 -8.21
CA GLY A 208 -15.61 -20.04 -8.26
C GLY A 208 -16.21 -19.31 -7.06
N ALA A 209 -15.69 -19.55 -5.85
CA ALA A 209 -16.14 -18.84 -4.66
C ALA A 209 -15.77 -17.35 -4.73
N LEU A 210 -14.55 -17.02 -5.19
CA LEU A 210 -14.12 -15.64 -5.40
C LEU A 210 -14.94 -14.93 -6.50
N ALA A 211 -15.29 -15.64 -7.57
CA ALA A 211 -16.14 -15.10 -8.63
C ALA A 211 -17.55 -14.80 -8.12
N ALA A 212 -18.10 -15.69 -7.27
CA ALA A 212 -19.43 -15.51 -6.67
C ALA A 212 -19.51 -14.25 -5.78
N VAL A 213 -18.43 -13.90 -5.04
CA VAL A 213 -18.36 -12.67 -4.21
C VAL A 213 -18.60 -11.41 -5.04
N ALA A 214 -18.18 -11.42 -6.30
CA ALA A 214 -18.34 -10.28 -7.21
C ALA A 214 -19.45 -10.47 -8.26
N HIS A 215 -20.30 -11.52 -8.11
CA HIS A 215 -21.33 -11.88 -9.09
C HIS A 215 -20.77 -12.03 -10.50
N LEU A 216 -19.61 -12.69 -10.65
CA LEU A 216 -18.91 -12.91 -11.91
C LEU A 216 -18.82 -14.39 -12.24
N SER A 217 -18.66 -14.70 -13.54
CA SER A 217 -18.15 -16.02 -13.95
C SER A 217 -16.63 -16.11 -13.68
N GLU A 218 -16.12 -17.32 -13.45
CA GLU A 218 -14.68 -17.54 -13.26
C GLU A 218 -13.85 -16.97 -14.42
N ARG A 219 -14.33 -17.14 -15.65
CA ARG A 219 -13.69 -16.61 -16.87
C ARG A 219 -13.61 -15.08 -16.84
N THR A 220 -14.69 -14.42 -16.40
CA THR A 220 -14.74 -12.95 -16.27
C THR A 220 -13.79 -12.47 -15.20
N LEU A 221 -13.75 -13.16 -14.05
CA LEU A 221 -12.84 -12.86 -12.96
C LEU A 221 -11.38 -12.97 -13.41
N GLN A 222 -10.99 -14.07 -14.06
CA GLN A 222 -9.63 -14.27 -14.58
C GLN A 222 -9.23 -13.19 -15.57
N ARG A 223 -10.13 -12.82 -16.50
CA ARG A 223 -9.87 -11.75 -17.48
C ARG A 223 -9.73 -10.39 -16.79
N MET A 224 -10.54 -10.13 -15.77
CA MET A 224 -10.50 -8.91 -14.97
C MET A 224 -9.16 -8.77 -14.22
N PHE A 225 -8.68 -9.85 -13.57
CA PHE A 225 -7.38 -9.88 -12.91
C PHE A 225 -6.23 -9.58 -13.88
N VAL A 226 -6.18 -10.26 -15.03
CA VAL A 226 -5.14 -10.00 -16.04
C VAL A 226 -5.22 -8.55 -16.55
N ARG A 227 -6.43 -8.02 -16.75
CA ARG A 227 -6.63 -6.66 -17.25
C ARG A 227 -6.20 -5.58 -16.26
N HIS A 228 -6.52 -5.74 -14.96
CA HIS A 228 -6.32 -4.73 -13.93
C HIS A 228 -5.00 -4.90 -13.18
N LEU A 229 -4.57 -6.14 -12.92
CA LEU A 229 -3.40 -6.47 -12.12
C LEU A 229 -2.23 -7.04 -12.92
N GLY A 230 -2.42 -7.30 -14.21
CA GLY A 230 -1.39 -7.87 -15.09
C GLY A 230 -1.06 -9.35 -14.82
N GLU A 231 -1.78 -10.00 -13.90
CA GLU A 231 -1.52 -11.38 -13.48
C GLU A 231 -2.82 -12.16 -13.24
N SER A 232 -2.71 -13.51 -13.17
CA SER A 232 -3.85 -14.36 -12.83
C SER A 232 -4.16 -14.31 -11.34
N VAL A 233 -5.42 -14.64 -10.95
CA VAL A 233 -5.84 -14.80 -9.55
C VAL A 233 -4.87 -15.70 -8.77
N GLY A 234 -4.49 -16.83 -9.34
CA GLY A 234 -3.58 -17.79 -8.69
C GLY A 234 -2.19 -17.20 -8.43
N ARG A 235 -1.63 -16.42 -9.37
CA ARG A 235 -0.34 -15.74 -9.17
C ARG A 235 -0.44 -14.66 -8.12
N TYR A 236 -1.51 -13.89 -8.12
CA TYR A 236 -1.76 -12.87 -7.08
C TYR A 236 -1.78 -13.50 -5.69
N VAL A 237 -2.61 -14.53 -5.47
CA VAL A 237 -2.71 -15.25 -4.19
C VAL A 237 -1.37 -15.85 -3.79
N GLN A 238 -0.63 -16.45 -4.73
CA GLN A 238 0.70 -17.00 -4.46
C GLN A 238 1.68 -15.92 -3.99
N ARG A 239 1.71 -14.78 -4.68
CA ARG A 239 2.57 -13.64 -4.33
C ARG A 239 2.22 -13.09 -2.94
N LEU A 240 0.94 -12.95 -2.64
CA LEU A 240 0.43 -12.52 -1.33
C LEU A 240 0.88 -13.48 -0.22
N ARG A 241 0.71 -14.79 -0.40
CA ARG A 241 1.16 -15.83 0.55
C ARG A 241 2.65 -15.77 0.82
N ILE A 242 3.47 -15.58 -0.21
CA ILE A 242 4.92 -15.44 -0.05
C ILE A 242 5.28 -14.15 0.69
N ALA A 243 4.59 -13.04 0.44
CA ALA A 243 4.80 -11.79 1.18
C ALA A 243 4.50 -11.97 2.67
N HIS A 244 3.40 -12.64 3.03
CA HIS A 244 3.09 -13.00 4.42
C HIS A 244 4.13 -13.95 5.03
N ALA A 245 4.64 -14.92 4.26
CA ALA A 245 5.69 -15.81 4.72
C ALA A 245 6.99 -15.05 5.04
N CYS A 246 7.39 -14.11 4.21
CA CYS A 246 8.54 -13.25 4.48
C CYS A 246 8.41 -12.51 5.82
N ARG A 247 7.24 -11.94 6.11
CA ARG A 247 6.96 -11.28 7.40
C ARG A 247 7.11 -12.24 8.58
N HIS A 248 6.49 -13.41 8.51
CA HIS A 248 6.58 -14.39 9.60
C HIS A 248 7.99 -14.92 9.79
N LEU A 249 8.76 -15.12 8.71
CA LEU A 249 10.15 -15.57 8.79
C LEU A 249 11.06 -14.56 9.51
N VAL A 250 10.78 -13.27 9.36
CA VAL A 250 11.55 -12.19 10.02
C VAL A 250 11.05 -11.91 11.43
N ALA A 251 9.73 -11.93 11.64
CA ALA A 251 9.11 -11.50 12.89
C ALA A 251 8.96 -12.62 13.94
N THR A 252 9.17 -13.89 13.58
CA THR A 252 8.93 -15.03 14.47
C THR A 252 9.99 -16.11 14.30
N ASP A 253 10.21 -16.88 15.39
CA ASP A 253 11.04 -18.08 15.38
C ASP A 253 10.26 -19.36 15.00
N TRP A 254 9.05 -19.21 14.47
CA TRP A 254 8.23 -20.37 14.10
C TRP A 254 8.98 -21.29 13.13
N PRO A 255 8.82 -22.62 13.26
CA PRO A 255 9.32 -23.56 12.27
C PRO A 255 8.85 -23.17 10.86
N ILE A 256 9.71 -23.34 9.87
CA ILE A 256 9.41 -22.98 8.47
C ILE A 256 8.14 -23.68 7.99
N ALA A 257 7.90 -24.93 8.40
CA ALA A 257 6.68 -25.67 8.10
C ALA A 257 5.42 -24.99 8.68
N THR A 258 5.52 -24.43 9.88
CA THR A 258 4.43 -23.68 10.53
C THR A 258 4.15 -22.37 9.77
N VAL A 259 5.19 -21.65 9.37
CA VAL A 259 5.05 -20.45 8.53
C VAL A 259 4.36 -20.81 7.22
N ALA A 260 4.80 -21.86 6.53
CA ALA A 260 4.21 -22.33 5.28
C ALA A 260 2.72 -22.65 5.43
N ALA A 261 2.35 -23.41 6.46
CA ALA A 261 0.95 -23.77 6.74
C ALA A 261 0.08 -22.54 7.02
N ARG A 262 0.55 -21.61 7.85
CA ARG A 262 -0.17 -20.37 8.20
C ARG A 262 -0.33 -19.41 7.01
N CYS A 263 0.54 -19.52 6.01
CA CYS A 263 0.42 -18.77 4.76
C CYS A 263 -0.38 -19.51 3.68
N GLY A 264 -1.06 -20.61 4.01
CA GLY A 264 -1.89 -21.35 3.07
C GLY A 264 -1.12 -22.21 2.05
N ILE A 265 0.15 -22.54 2.33
CA ILE A 265 0.99 -23.43 1.51
C ILE A 265 1.48 -24.59 2.41
N PRO A 266 0.60 -25.50 2.86
CA PRO A 266 0.94 -26.48 3.90
C PRO A 266 1.96 -27.55 3.45
N ASN A 267 2.17 -27.72 2.14
CA ASN A 267 3.17 -28.62 1.62
C ASN A 267 4.56 -27.96 1.62
N PRO A 268 5.53 -28.43 2.46
CA PRO A 268 6.84 -27.79 2.59
C PRO A 268 7.67 -27.75 1.31
N ALA A 269 7.60 -28.82 0.50
CA ALA A 269 8.34 -28.89 -0.77
C ALA A 269 7.80 -27.86 -1.78
N ASN A 270 6.49 -27.73 -1.85
CA ASN A 270 5.82 -26.73 -2.69
C ASN A 270 6.14 -25.30 -2.18
N PHE A 271 6.09 -25.09 -0.88
CA PHE A 271 6.45 -23.81 -0.25
C PHE A 271 7.89 -23.40 -0.59
N ASN A 272 8.86 -24.29 -0.36
CA ASN A 272 10.26 -24.01 -0.65
C ASN A 272 10.49 -23.67 -2.12
N ARG A 273 9.85 -24.41 -3.04
CA ARG A 273 9.95 -24.14 -4.48
C ARG A 273 9.37 -22.78 -4.86
N GLN A 274 8.17 -22.45 -4.34
CA GLN A 274 7.51 -21.17 -4.61
C GLN A 274 8.29 -20.00 -3.99
N PHE A 275 8.79 -20.17 -2.78
CA PHE A 275 9.56 -19.15 -2.09
C PHE A 275 10.89 -18.86 -2.80
N LEU A 276 11.62 -19.93 -3.18
CA LEU A 276 12.87 -19.80 -3.95
C LEU A 276 12.63 -19.10 -5.30
N ALA A 277 11.58 -19.47 -6.01
CA ALA A 277 11.21 -18.82 -7.28
C ALA A 277 10.87 -17.33 -7.11
N ALA A 278 10.25 -16.96 -5.98
CA ALA A 278 9.81 -15.59 -5.73
C ALA A 278 10.91 -14.70 -5.09
N ARG A 279 11.88 -15.27 -4.36
CA ARG A 279 12.88 -14.52 -3.58
C ARG A 279 14.34 -14.82 -3.94
N GLY A 280 14.59 -15.76 -4.83
CA GLY A 280 15.94 -16.15 -5.24
C GLY A 280 16.73 -16.91 -4.16
N MET A 281 16.11 -17.19 -2.99
CA MET A 281 16.75 -17.88 -1.88
C MET A 281 15.75 -18.74 -1.09
N THR A 282 16.28 -19.68 -0.29
CA THR A 282 15.42 -20.54 0.54
C THR A 282 14.82 -19.77 1.72
N PRO A 283 13.66 -20.20 2.28
CA PRO A 283 13.07 -19.57 3.49
C PRO A 283 14.04 -19.51 4.68
N GLY A 284 14.88 -20.54 4.87
CA GLY A 284 15.90 -20.58 5.92
C GLY A 284 16.99 -19.53 5.70
N ALA A 285 17.52 -19.43 4.48
CA ALA A 285 18.51 -18.41 4.14
C ALA A 285 17.92 -17.01 4.28
N TYR A 286 16.66 -16.80 3.87
CA TYR A 286 15.95 -15.55 4.06
C TYR A 286 15.89 -15.14 5.54
N ARG A 287 15.46 -16.06 6.43
CA ARG A 287 15.43 -15.82 7.87
C ARG A 287 16.81 -15.44 8.41
N GLN A 288 17.87 -16.18 8.04
CA GLN A 288 19.24 -15.91 8.50
C GLN A 288 19.75 -14.54 8.05
N CYS A 289 19.49 -14.12 6.81
CA CYS A 289 19.87 -12.80 6.31
C CYS A 289 19.27 -11.66 7.16
N PHE A 290 18.04 -11.82 7.63
CA PHE A 290 17.37 -10.80 8.43
C PHE A 290 17.63 -10.94 9.93
N ALA A 291 17.85 -12.14 10.46
CA ALA A 291 18.28 -12.35 11.85
C ALA A 291 19.67 -11.74 12.15
N GLN A 292 20.57 -11.75 11.18
CA GLN A 292 21.87 -11.07 11.29
C GLN A 292 21.77 -9.55 11.20
N ARG A 293 20.75 -9.02 10.50
CA ARG A 293 20.45 -7.57 10.41
C ARG A 293 19.71 -7.02 11.63
N GLY A 294 19.04 -7.84 12.41
CA GLY A 294 18.33 -7.47 13.66
C GLY A 294 19.24 -7.05 14.81
N ARG A 295 20.54 -6.93 14.58
CA ARG A 295 21.54 -6.31 15.50
C ARG A 295 21.95 -4.89 15.07
N ALA A 296 21.45 -4.39 13.93
CA ALA A 296 21.59 -3.00 13.50
C ALA A 296 20.23 -2.30 13.58
N PRO A 297 20.18 -0.99 13.90
CA PRO A 297 18.89 -0.28 14.01
C PRO A 297 18.10 -0.39 12.73
N ASP A 298 16.82 -0.73 12.88
CA ASP A 298 15.80 -0.79 11.81
C ASP A 298 15.75 0.54 11.05
N THR A 299 16.55 0.68 10.04
CA THR A 299 16.25 1.57 8.94
C THR A 299 15.65 0.69 7.85
N ASP A 300 14.34 0.79 7.66
CA ASP A 300 13.55 0.16 6.58
C ASP A 300 14.04 0.56 5.16
N ALA A 301 15.25 1.14 5.08
CA ALA A 301 15.88 1.67 3.89
C ALA A 301 16.37 0.58 2.91
N ASP A 302 16.45 -0.70 3.34
CA ASP A 302 17.08 -1.77 2.57
C ASP A 302 16.21 -3.03 2.37
N ALA A 303 14.91 -2.99 2.62
CA ALA A 303 14.04 -3.99 2.04
C ALA A 303 14.02 -3.73 0.52
N PRO A 304 14.50 -4.66 -0.33
CA PRO A 304 14.41 -4.45 -1.76
C PRO A 304 12.92 -4.18 -2.07
N PRO A 305 12.62 -3.16 -2.91
CA PRO A 305 11.26 -2.88 -3.30
C PRO A 305 10.65 -4.19 -3.80
N LEU A 306 9.41 -4.47 -3.42
CA LEU A 306 8.64 -5.51 -4.06
C LEU A 306 8.76 -5.22 -5.55
N ASP A 307 9.45 -6.09 -6.29
CA ASP A 307 9.59 -5.91 -7.74
C ASP A 307 8.20 -6.04 -8.37
N THR A 308 7.54 -4.90 -8.48
CA THR A 308 6.22 -4.75 -9.10
C THR A 308 6.33 -4.67 -10.61
N ARG A 309 7.55 -4.78 -11.17
CA ARG A 309 7.72 -4.77 -12.62
C ARG A 309 7.10 -6.03 -13.21
N PRO A 310 6.20 -5.91 -14.20
CA PRO A 310 5.81 -7.04 -15.01
C PRO A 310 7.10 -7.57 -15.66
N LEU A 311 7.39 -8.87 -15.46
CA LEU A 311 8.45 -9.56 -16.18
C LEU A 311 8.23 -9.29 -17.66
N SER A 312 9.08 -8.46 -18.25
CA SER A 312 9.10 -8.25 -19.68
C SER A 312 9.31 -9.59 -20.35
N LEU A 313 8.29 -10.07 -21.04
CA LEU A 313 8.37 -11.19 -21.96
C LEU A 313 9.29 -10.76 -23.10
N GLU A 314 10.60 -11.00 -22.97
CA GLU A 314 11.48 -11.02 -24.11
C GLU A 314 10.97 -12.09 -25.08
N ARG A 315 10.34 -11.63 -26.15
CA ARG A 315 10.05 -12.47 -27.31
C ARG A 315 11.39 -12.96 -27.85
N ARG A 316 11.75 -14.21 -27.54
CA ARG A 316 12.79 -14.93 -28.28
C ARG A 316 12.41 -14.91 -29.76
N LYS A 317 13.07 -14.07 -30.54
CA LYS A 317 13.05 -14.12 -32.00
C LYS A 317 13.56 -15.50 -32.41
N ARG A 318 12.68 -16.31 -32.98
CA ARG A 318 13.10 -17.54 -33.70
C ARG A 318 14.00 -17.10 -34.85
N ALA A 319 15.22 -17.60 -34.84
CA ALA A 319 16.12 -17.51 -35.99
C ALA A 319 15.52 -18.31 -37.17
N PRO A 320 15.66 -17.83 -38.41
CA PRO A 320 15.22 -18.57 -39.56
C PRO A 320 16.11 -19.81 -39.80
N ARG A 321 15.48 -20.97 -40.00
CA ARG A 321 16.16 -22.17 -40.45
C ARG A 321 16.56 -21.94 -41.91
N LYS A 322 17.85 -22.19 -42.23
CA LYS A 322 18.35 -22.45 -43.56
C LYS A 322 18.06 -23.90 -43.92
#